data_57219919f517ecd5126aafbb892285a7
#
_entry.id   57219919f517ecd5126aafbb892285a7
#
_cell.length_a   1.000
_cell.length_b   1.000
_cell.length_c   1.000
_cell.angle_alpha   90.00
_cell.angle_beta   90.00
_cell.angle_gamma   90.00
#
_symmetry.space_group_name_H-M   'P 1'
#
loop_
_entity.id
_entity.type
_entity.pdbx_description
1 polymer ?
#
loop_
_entity_poly.entity_id
_entity_poly.type
_entity_poly.pdbx_seq_one_letter_code
_entity_poly.pdbx_strand_id
1 'polypeptide(L)'
;NKPESGSFSLMSPDCTADGWLKKKWKIIGGTRCLVKGGASFFQEPFNEVIASMTAQALKIPHVEYRLAFEGKNHMPVSVCADFITRDTELIPASAVNRVLPREESESKYQHFVKCCQHLKIPGYVKSLDEMLTLDYIIANQDRHMGNFGVLRNADTLKYIGFAPVFDCGTSLRYDTPTGYIDPDLNVESQPFADFHDEQIRLVKHPEAFDLKALDGIEDKIMEIFQDERASAYIDEKRQIKIREVLKRRWEKLDIIFTHDMYMENKEVPEISM
;
A
#
# COMPACT_ATOMS: atom_id res chain seq x y z
N ASN A 1 -5.59 -41.40 -15.07
CA ASN A 1 -5.12 -40.02 -15.27
C ASN A 1 -4.82 -39.41 -13.90
N LYS A 2 -3.51 -39.34 -13.56
CA LYS A 2 -3.02 -38.61 -12.37
C LYS A 2 -3.12 -37.12 -12.64
N PRO A 3 -3.51 -36.27 -11.67
CA PRO A 3 -3.40 -34.84 -11.82
C PRO A 3 -1.93 -34.47 -11.94
N GLU A 4 -1.58 -33.69 -12.97
CA GLU A 4 -0.26 -33.12 -13.16
C GLU A 4 0.08 -32.29 -11.93
N SER A 5 1.13 -32.69 -11.24
CA SER A 5 1.78 -31.89 -10.21
C SER A 5 2.32 -30.63 -10.88
N GLY A 6 1.71 -29.49 -10.63
CA GLY A 6 2.21 -28.20 -11.09
C GLY A 6 3.64 -28.02 -10.60
N SER A 7 4.60 -28.08 -11.52
CA SER A 7 5.98 -27.73 -11.22
C SER A 7 6.02 -26.27 -10.76
N PHE A 8 6.49 -26.05 -9.56
CA PHE A 8 6.90 -24.73 -9.12
C PHE A 8 7.99 -24.23 -10.08
N SER A 9 7.67 -23.21 -10.85
CA SER A 9 8.67 -22.57 -11.69
C SER A 9 9.69 -21.90 -10.76
N LEU A 10 10.98 -22.23 -10.94
CA LEU A 10 12.12 -21.56 -10.31
C LEU A 10 12.22 -20.05 -10.66
N MET A 11 11.27 -19.53 -11.40
CA MET A 11 11.09 -18.11 -11.76
C MET A 11 9.91 -17.46 -11.06
N SER A 12 9.44 -18.00 -9.93
CA SER A 12 8.62 -17.20 -9.03
C SER A 12 9.50 -16.07 -8.50
N PRO A 13 9.10 -14.79 -8.63
CA PRO A 13 9.90 -13.73 -8.05
C PRO A 13 9.79 -13.84 -6.53
N ASP A 14 10.76 -14.49 -5.91
CA ASP A 14 10.92 -14.57 -4.45
C ASP A 14 11.11 -13.19 -3.80
N CYS A 15 11.10 -12.13 -4.61
CA CYS A 15 11.16 -10.74 -4.19
C CYS A 15 9.80 -10.11 -3.92
N THR A 16 8.69 -10.76 -4.21
CA THR A 16 7.36 -10.26 -3.88
C THR A 16 6.90 -10.95 -2.61
N ALA A 17 6.96 -10.20 -1.51
CA ALA A 17 6.32 -10.47 -0.23
C ALA A 17 6.12 -11.96 0.11
N ASP A 18 6.82 -12.44 1.11
CA ASP A 18 6.50 -13.68 1.84
C ASP A 18 5.05 -13.58 2.36
N GLY A 19 4.08 -13.97 1.55
CA GLY A 19 2.67 -13.87 1.90
C GLY A 19 2.00 -15.22 1.82
N TRP A 20 1.21 -15.56 2.81
CA TRP A 20 0.35 -16.75 2.89
C TRP A 20 -0.72 -16.83 1.79
N LEU A 21 -0.85 -15.78 0.96
CA LEU A 21 -1.83 -15.68 -0.11
C LEU A 21 -1.41 -16.50 -1.32
N LYS A 22 -2.34 -17.22 -1.92
CA LYS A 22 -2.12 -17.93 -3.19
C LYS A 22 -1.84 -16.92 -4.29
N LYS A 23 -0.58 -16.81 -4.73
CA LYS A 23 -0.14 -15.94 -5.82
C LYS A 23 0.22 -16.78 -7.03
N LYS A 24 -0.14 -16.33 -8.23
CA LYS A 24 0.27 -16.96 -9.49
C LYS A 24 0.41 -15.96 -10.61
N TRP A 25 1.37 -16.20 -11.48
CA TRP A 25 1.52 -15.42 -12.70
C TRP A 25 0.67 -16.00 -13.82
N LYS A 26 0.04 -15.13 -14.59
CA LYS A 26 -0.74 -15.45 -15.80
C LYS A 26 -0.43 -14.46 -16.90
N ILE A 27 -0.54 -14.92 -18.16
CA ILE A 27 -0.61 -14.03 -19.32
C ILE A 27 -2.08 -13.74 -19.60
N ILE A 28 -2.47 -12.47 -19.52
CA ILE A 28 -3.85 -12.00 -19.74
C ILE A 28 -3.79 -10.93 -20.83
N GLY A 29 -4.41 -11.19 -21.98
CA GLY A 29 -4.37 -10.25 -23.10
C GLY A 29 -2.95 -9.91 -23.59
N GLY A 30 -2.01 -10.87 -23.50
CA GLY A 30 -0.61 -10.66 -23.86
C GLY A 30 0.25 -10.00 -22.78
N THR A 31 -0.34 -9.57 -21.66
CA THR A 31 0.36 -8.93 -20.55
C THR A 31 0.60 -9.94 -19.41
N ARG A 32 1.80 -9.95 -18.85
CA ARG A 32 2.13 -10.73 -17.64
C ARG A 32 1.44 -10.07 -16.44
N CYS A 33 0.58 -10.82 -15.78
CA CYS A 33 -0.21 -10.34 -14.65
C CYS A 33 -0.01 -11.22 -13.42
N LEU A 34 0.08 -10.61 -12.24
CA LEU A 34 -0.01 -11.29 -10.97
C LEU A 34 -1.48 -11.40 -10.57
N VAL A 35 -1.89 -12.63 -10.20
CA VAL A 35 -3.21 -12.93 -9.65
C VAL A 35 -3.04 -13.33 -8.19
N LYS A 36 -3.71 -12.61 -7.28
CA LYS A 36 -3.62 -12.82 -5.83
C LYS A 36 -5.00 -13.17 -5.29
N GLY A 37 -5.11 -14.26 -4.54
CA GLY A 37 -6.32 -14.62 -3.80
C GLY A 37 -6.33 -14.02 -2.38
N GLY A 38 -7.43 -14.21 -1.66
CA GLY A 38 -7.55 -13.89 -0.24
C GLY A 38 -7.36 -15.11 0.67
N ALA A 39 -7.04 -14.89 1.94
CA ALA A 39 -6.95 -15.92 2.98
C ALA A 39 -8.01 -15.70 4.08
N SER A 40 -7.96 -14.57 4.77
CA SER A 40 -8.87 -14.25 5.87
C SER A 40 -10.11 -13.52 5.36
N PHE A 41 -11.28 -14.10 5.53
CA PHE A 41 -12.55 -13.53 5.09
C PHE A 41 -12.62 -13.11 3.61
N PHE A 42 -11.61 -13.46 2.79
CA PHE A 42 -11.49 -13.13 1.38
C PHE A 42 -11.52 -11.62 1.06
N GLN A 43 -11.21 -10.77 2.03
CA GLN A 43 -11.26 -9.32 1.87
C GLN A 43 -10.04 -8.75 1.13
N GLU A 44 -8.89 -9.43 1.19
CA GLU A 44 -7.63 -8.90 0.67
C GLU A 44 -7.69 -8.53 -0.82
N PRO A 45 -8.33 -9.29 -1.74
CA PRO A 45 -8.47 -8.87 -3.14
C PRO A 45 -9.25 -7.56 -3.31
N PHE A 46 -10.26 -7.32 -2.46
CA PHE A 46 -11.02 -6.07 -2.47
C PHE A 46 -10.18 -4.92 -1.96
N ASN A 47 -9.39 -5.12 -0.91
CA ASN A 47 -8.51 -4.11 -0.34
C ASN A 47 -7.46 -3.63 -1.34
N GLU A 48 -6.90 -4.53 -2.17
CA GLU A 48 -5.97 -4.13 -3.24
C GLU A 48 -6.63 -3.16 -4.22
N VAL A 49 -7.89 -3.42 -4.60
CA VAL A 49 -8.64 -2.55 -5.52
C VAL A 49 -9.00 -1.23 -4.83
N ILE A 50 -9.45 -1.27 -3.58
CA ILE A 50 -9.77 -0.08 -2.78
C ILE A 50 -8.54 0.80 -2.61
N ALA A 51 -7.38 0.21 -2.29
CA ALA A 51 -6.12 0.93 -2.19
C ALA A 51 -5.71 1.57 -3.52
N SER A 52 -5.89 0.85 -4.64
CA SER A 52 -5.63 1.38 -5.98
C SER A 52 -6.53 2.57 -6.32
N MET A 53 -7.83 2.51 -6.01
CA MET A 53 -8.77 3.62 -6.22
C MET A 53 -8.42 4.84 -5.36
N THR A 54 -8.06 4.61 -4.09
CA THR A 54 -7.64 5.67 -3.16
C THR A 54 -6.35 6.34 -3.64
N ALA A 55 -5.35 5.54 -4.01
CA ALA A 55 -4.08 6.04 -4.55
C ALA A 55 -4.28 6.83 -5.86
N GLN A 56 -5.16 6.37 -6.74
CA GLN A 56 -5.51 7.07 -7.98
C GLN A 56 -6.12 8.43 -7.72
N ALA A 57 -7.05 8.53 -6.76
CA ALA A 57 -7.67 9.81 -6.37
C ALA A 57 -6.62 10.82 -5.88
N LEU A 58 -5.66 10.37 -5.07
CA LEU A 58 -4.54 11.18 -4.56
C LEU A 58 -3.38 11.35 -5.53
N LYS A 59 -3.46 10.77 -6.74
CA LYS A 59 -2.39 10.76 -7.74
C LYS A 59 -1.07 10.16 -7.24
N ILE A 60 -1.15 9.23 -6.31
CA ILE A 60 0.00 8.47 -5.79
C ILE A 60 0.39 7.40 -6.82
N PRO A 61 1.68 7.28 -7.20
CA PRO A 61 2.14 6.18 -8.05
C PRO A 61 1.89 4.82 -7.39
N HIS A 62 1.07 3.99 -8.00
CA HIS A 62 0.66 2.70 -7.46
C HIS A 62 0.49 1.65 -8.56
N VAL A 63 0.47 0.39 -8.16
CA VAL A 63 0.10 -0.71 -9.05
C VAL A 63 -1.43 -0.74 -9.16
N GLU A 64 -1.93 -0.68 -10.40
CA GLU A 64 -3.36 -0.75 -10.66
C GLU A 64 -3.88 -2.18 -10.48
N TYR A 65 -4.79 -2.37 -9.53
CA TYR A 65 -5.44 -3.64 -9.29
C TYR A 65 -6.88 -3.65 -9.81
N ARG A 66 -7.28 -4.80 -10.34
CA ARG A 66 -8.67 -5.08 -10.76
C ARG A 66 -9.19 -6.29 -10.04
N LEU A 67 -10.47 -6.23 -9.63
CA LEU A 67 -11.17 -7.38 -9.07
C LEU A 67 -11.52 -8.36 -10.20
N ALA A 68 -11.32 -9.63 -9.94
CA ALA A 68 -11.77 -10.73 -10.80
C ALA A 68 -12.26 -11.90 -9.94
N PHE A 69 -12.89 -12.88 -10.58
CA PHE A 69 -13.43 -14.05 -9.89
C PHE A 69 -12.97 -15.33 -10.59
N GLU A 70 -12.52 -16.31 -9.80
CA GLU A 70 -11.98 -17.56 -10.33
C GLU A 70 -12.73 -18.79 -9.80
N GLY A 71 -12.72 -19.81 -10.63
CA GLY A 71 -13.31 -21.13 -10.31
C GLY A 71 -14.85 -21.13 -10.29
N LYS A 72 -15.41 -22.30 -9.99
CA LYS A 72 -16.88 -22.50 -9.97
C LYS A 72 -17.57 -21.73 -8.83
N ASN A 73 -16.85 -21.45 -7.75
CA ASN A 73 -17.35 -20.74 -6.60
C ASN A 73 -17.13 -19.22 -6.71
N HIS A 74 -16.70 -18.72 -7.86
CA HIS A 74 -16.42 -17.29 -8.08
C HIS A 74 -15.55 -16.67 -6.98
N MET A 75 -14.45 -17.34 -6.61
CA MET A 75 -13.56 -16.85 -5.55
C MET A 75 -12.94 -15.50 -6.00
N PRO A 76 -13.00 -14.47 -5.14
CA PRO A 76 -12.44 -13.17 -5.48
C PRO A 76 -10.92 -13.24 -5.56
N VAL A 77 -10.37 -12.60 -6.57
CA VAL A 77 -8.93 -12.41 -6.78
C VAL A 77 -8.65 -10.98 -7.24
N SER A 78 -7.54 -10.43 -6.82
CA SER A 78 -7.02 -9.19 -7.38
C SER A 78 -6.02 -9.51 -8.49
N VAL A 79 -6.05 -8.71 -9.56
CA VAL A 79 -5.21 -8.89 -10.73
C VAL A 79 -4.53 -7.56 -11.06
N CYS A 80 -3.20 -7.59 -11.17
CA CYS A 80 -2.42 -6.45 -11.62
C CYS A 80 -1.42 -6.85 -12.70
N ALA A 81 -1.07 -5.90 -13.56
CA ALA A 81 0.03 -6.06 -14.49
C ALA A 81 1.39 -6.08 -13.76
N ASP A 82 2.34 -6.84 -14.30
CA ASP A 82 3.72 -6.75 -13.84
C ASP A 82 4.26 -5.35 -14.15
N PHE A 83 4.72 -4.64 -13.12
CA PHE A 83 5.32 -3.31 -13.28
C PHE A 83 6.83 -3.36 -13.53
N ILE A 84 7.44 -4.54 -13.41
CA ILE A 84 8.85 -4.75 -13.76
C ILE A 84 8.97 -4.94 -15.27
N THR A 85 9.86 -4.21 -15.88
CA THR A 85 10.17 -4.29 -17.31
C THR A 85 11.47 -5.06 -17.53
N ARG A 86 11.82 -5.29 -18.81
CA ARG A 86 13.08 -5.92 -19.16
C ARG A 86 14.30 -5.14 -18.63
N ASP A 87 14.18 -3.82 -18.56
CA ASP A 87 15.29 -2.92 -18.25
C ASP A 87 15.28 -2.48 -16.78
N THR A 88 14.38 -3.03 -15.95
CA THR A 88 14.23 -2.64 -14.55
C THR A 88 14.21 -3.85 -13.63
N GLU A 89 14.72 -3.66 -12.43
CA GLU A 89 14.64 -4.62 -11.33
C GLU A 89 14.12 -3.95 -10.07
N LEU A 90 13.40 -4.71 -9.25
CA LEU A 90 12.94 -4.27 -7.94
C LEU A 90 13.99 -4.61 -6.89
N ILE A 91 14.48 -3.60 -6.21
CA ILE A 91 15.33 -3.74 -5.02
C ILE A 91 14.43 -3.51 -3.80
N PRO A 92 14.17 -4.54 -2.97
CA PRO A 92 13.30 -4.39 -1.81
C PRO A 92 13.90 -3.41 -0.78
N ALA A 93 13.04 -2.71 -0.06
CA ALA A 93 13.49 -1.76 0.97
C ALA A 93 14.37 -2.40 2.04
N SER A 94 14.18 -3.69 2.32
CA SER A 94 15.05 -4.44 3.22
C SER A 94 16.51 -4.53 2.73
N ALA A 95 16.74 -4.54 1.42
CA ALA A 95 18.09 -4.50 0.85
C ALA A 95 18.68 -3.08 0.93
N VAL A 96 17.86 -2.05 0.63
CA VAL A 96 18.26 -0.64 0.82
C VAL A 96 18.63 -0.37 2.27
N ASN A 97 17.83 -0.84 3.23
CA ASN A 97 18.03 -0.60 4.66
C ASN A 97 19.31 -1.23 5.23
N ARG A 98 19.92 -2.18 4.52
CA ARG A 98 21.15 -2.88 4.96
C ARG A 98 22.43 -2.30 4.39
N VAL A 99 22.38 -1.25 3.55
CA VAL A 99 23.59 -0.69 2.91
C VAL A 99 24.50 0.07 3.89
N LEU A 100 23.93 0.53 5.00
CA LEU A 100 24.65 1.17 6.09
C LEU A 100 24.32 0.48 7.41
N PRO A 101 25.23 0.48 8.40
CA PRO A 101 24.91 0.09 9.77
C PRO A 101 23.99 1.17 10.40
N ARG A 102 23.01 0.73 11.19
CA ARG A 102 22.16 1.64 11.97
C ARG A 102 22.82 1.99 13.29
N GLU A 103 22.89 3.26 13.62
CA GLU A 103 23.34 3.74 14.93
C GLU A 103 22.22 3.58 15.97
N GLU A 104 22.57 3.37 17.24
CA GLU A 104 21.58 3.17 18.32
C GLU A 104 20.65 4.37 18.51
N SER A 105 21.17 5.59 18.27
CA SER A 105 20.41 6.83 18.37
C SER A 105 19.47 7.12 17.21
N GLU A 106 19.61 6.39 16.10
CA GLU A 106 18.79 6.59 14.89
C GLU A 106 17.45 5.86 14.99
N SER A 107 16.34 6.56 14.68
CA SER A 107 15.06 5.91 14.44
C SER A 107 15.13 5.03 13.16
N LYS A 108 14.21 4.07 13.04
CA LYS A 108 14.09 3.23 11.82
C LYS A 108 13.95 4.09 10.55
N TYR A 109 13.15 5.17 10.63
CA TYR A 109 12.92 6.10 9.52
C TYR A 109 14.18 6.90 9.15
N GLN A 110 14.85 7.52 10.13
CA GLN A 110 16.07 8.28 9.91
C GLN A 110 17.15 7.42 9.26
N HIS A 111 17.33 6.19 9.75
CA HIS A 111 18.26 5.25 9.15
C HIS A 111 17.93 4.94 7.70
N PHE A 112 16.66 4.62 7.40
CA PHE A 112 16.24 4.32 6.02
C PHE A 112 16.46 5.51 5.08
N VAL A 113 16.12 6.73 5.53
CA VAL A 113 16.40 7.99 4.78
C VAL A 113 17.89 8.14 4.50
N LYS A 114 18.74 7.91 5.49
CA LYS A 114 20.22 7.96 5.34
C LYS A 114 20.72 6.95 4.29
N CYS A 115 20.16 5.75 4.28
CA CYS A 115 20.45 4.75 3.25
C CYS A 115 20.02 5.21 1.85
N CYS A 116 18.81 5.80 1.72
CA CYS A 116 18.33 6.36 0.45
C CYS A 116 19.24 7.49 -0.07
N GLN A 117 19.68 8.37 0.82
CA GLN A 117 20.63 9.45 0.49
C GLN A 117 21.98 8.89 0.02
N HIS A 118 22.52 7.91 0.75
CA HIS A 118 23.79 7.26 0.40
C HIS A 118 23.74 6.65 -1.00
N LEU A 119 22.63 5.96 -1.32
CA LEU A 119 22.40 5.34 -2.63
C LEU A 119 21.97 6.35 -3.71
N LYS A 120 21.76 7.62 -3.37
CA LYS A 120 21.28 8.67 -4.27
C LYS A 120 19.98 8.30 -4.98
N ILE A 121 19.03 7.70 -4.25
CA ILE A 121 17.72 7.32 -4.78
C ILE A 121 16.91 8.60 -5.05
N PRO A 122 16.44 8.83 -6.31
CA PRO A 122 15.68 10.04 -6.62
C PRO A 122 14.30 10.05 -5.95
N GLY A 123 13.85 11.23 -5.48
CA GLY A 123 12.47 11.46 -5.03
C GLY A 123 12.01 10.68 -3.80
N TYR A 124 12.93 10.09 -3.04
CA TYR A 124 12.60 9.19 -1.93
C TYR A 124 11.71 9.82 -0.85
N VAL A 125 11.88 11.11 -0.53
CA VAL A 125 11.05 11.80 0.48
C VAL A 125 9.60 11.81 0.03
N LYS A 126 9.34 12.31 -1.17
CA LYS A 126 7.99 12.34 -1.76
C LYS A 126 7.34 10.95 -1.77
N SER A 127 8.09 9.93 -2.20
CA SER A 127 7.55 8.57 -2.29
C SER A 127 7.27 7.95 -0.93
N LEU A 128 8.06 8.30 0.10
CA LEU A 128 7.78 7.89 1.48
C LEU A 128 6.51 8.59 1.99
N ASP A 129 6.39 9.89 1.77
CA ASP A 129 5.21 10.67 2.16
C ASP A 129 3.94 10.09 1.51
N GLU A 130 3.99 9.79 0.21
CA GLU A 130 2.90 9.18 -0.55
C GLU A 130 2.51 7.80 0.00
N MET A 131 3.47 6.93 0.27
CA MET A 131 3.24 5.60 0.81
C MET A 131 2.64 5.65 2.21
N LEU A 132 3.21 6.46 3.12
CA LEU A 132 2.74 6.58 4.49
C LEU A 132 1.33 7.17 4.57
N THR A 133 1.03 8.15 3.71
CA THR A 133 -0.30 8.76 3.61
C THR A 133 -1.34 7.74 3.13
N LEU A 134 -1.05 6.98 2.08
CA LEU A 134 -1.95 5.95 1.59
C LEU A 134 -2.16 4.87 2.65
N ASP A 135 -1.09 4.35 3.25
CA ASP A 135 -1.16 3.30 4.27
C ASP A 135 -1.97 3.75 5.50
N TYR A 136 -1.87 5.03 5.88
CA TYR A 136 -2.71 5.59 6.93
C TYR A 136 -4.19 5.52 6.56
N ILE A 137 -4.58 5.99 5.36
CA ILE A 137 -5.99 6.05 4.93
C ILE A 137 -6.62 4.66 4.87
N ILE A 138 -5.90 3.70 4.27
CA ILE A 138 -6.40 2.33 4.12
C ILE A 138 -6.15 1.44 5.34
N ALA A 139 -5.56 1.97 6.41
CA ALA A 139 -5.17 1.19 7.60
C ALA A 139 -4.35 -0.07 7.25
N ASN A 140 -3.31 0.07 6.44
CA ASN A 140 -2.46 -1.04 6.02
C ASN A 140 -1.57 -1.52 7.18
N GLN A 141 -1.72 -2.78 7.60
CA GLN A 141 -1.03 -3.33 8.77
C GLN A 141 0.29 -4.01 8.42
N ASP A 142 0.60 -4.22 7.14
CA ASP A 142 1.72 -5.06 6.71
C ASP A 142 2.66 -4.40 5.69
N ARG A 143 2.94 -3.10 5.86
CA ARG A 143 3.97 -2.41 5.06
C ARG A 143 5.37 -2.74 5.54
N HIS A 144 5.71 -4.01 5.69
CA HIS A 144 7.09 -4.39 6.04
C HIS A 144 8.07 -4.08 4.90
N MET A 145 9.38 -4.12 5.20
CA MET A 145 10.47 -3.76 4.27
C MET A 145 10.57 -4.64 3.00
N GLY A 146 9.74 -5.66 2.86
CA GLY A 146 9.58 -6.48 1.64
C GLY A 146 8.43 -6.01 0.74
N ASN A 147 7.47 -5.23 1.28
CA ASN A 147 6.25 -4.79 0.58
C ASN A 147 6.38 -3.40 -0.06
N PHE A 148 7.59 -2.86 -0.13
CA PHE A 148 7.94 -1.70 -0.93
C PHE A 148 9.44 -1.76 -1.29
N GLY A 149 9.87 -0.91 -2.21
CA GLY A 149 11.25 -0.88 -2.64
C GLY A 149 11.50 0.18 -3.71
N VAL A 150 12.64 0.06 -4.36
CA VAL A 150 13.09 0.99 -5.37
C VAL A 150 13.35 0.28 -6.69
N LEU A 151 13.12 0.97 -7.79
CA LEU A 151 13.46 0.49 -9.12
C LEU A 151 14.88 0.89 -9.46
N ARG A 152 15.61 -0.05 -10.03
CA ARG A 152 16.95 0.13 -10.55
C ARG A 152 16.99 -0.29 -12.02
N ASN A 153 17.71 0.45 -12.84
CA ASN A 153 17.95 0.04 -14.21
C ASN A 153 18.92 -1.16 -14.20
N ALA A 154 18.52 -2.26 -14.87
CA ALA A 154 19.23 -3.53 -14.83
C ALA A 154 20.64 -3.47 -15.51
N ASP A 155 20.80 -2.62 -16.53
CA ASP A 155 22.05 -2.49 -17.28
C ASP A 155 23.02 -1.50 -16.63
N THR A 156 22.51 -0.32 -16.23
CA THR A 156 23.35 0.76 -15.72
C THR A 156 23.50 0.75 -14.21
N LEU A 157 22.72 -0.05 -13.52
CA LEU A 157 22.60 -0.17 -12.05
C LEU A 157 22.25 1.15 -11.35
N LYS A 158 21.73 2.13 -12.08
CA LYS A 158 21.29 3.41 -11.52
C LYS A 158 19.88 3.29 -10.94
N TYR A 159 19.67 3.84 -9.76
CA TYR A 159 18.34 3.93 -9.16
C TYR A 159 17.47 4.90 -9.94
N ILE A 160 16.24 4.49 -10.23
CA ILE A 160 15.23 5.26 -10.97
C ILE A 160 14.36 6.05 -10.00
N GLY A 161 14.04 5.46 -8.86
CA GLY A 161 13.16 5.99 -7.81
C GLY A 161 12.47 4.87 -7.07
N PHE A 162 11.42 5.18 -6.31
CA PHE A 162 10.61 4.16 -5.67
C PHE A 162 9.79 3.38 -6.70
N ALA A 163 9.53 2.13 -6.41
CA ALA A 163 8.52 1.36 -7.11
C ALA A 163 7.12 1.96 -6.83
N PRO A 164 6.16 1.87 -7.76
CA PRO A 164 4.78 2.20 -7.45
C PRO A 164 4.31 1.42 -6.22
N VAL A 165 3.44 2.01 -5.38
CA VAL A 165 2.94 1.34 -4.17
C VAL A 165 2.20 0.06 -4.56
N PHE A 166 2.51 -1.06 -3.90
CA PHE A 166 1.92 -2.37 -4.14
C PHE A 166 1.69 -3.12 -2.82
N ASP A 167 0.99 -4.25 -2.89
CA ASP A 167 0.73 -5.16 -1.77
C ASP A 167 0.04 -4.46 -0.58
N CYS A 168 -1.21 -4.02 -0.84
CA CYS A 168 -2.07 -3.33 0.12
C CYS A 168 -3.24 -4.20 0.62
N GLY A 169 -3.23 -5.50 0.33
CA GLY A 169 -4.35 -6.39 0.66
C GLY A 169 -4.63 -6.51 2.16
N THR A 170 -3.62 -6.41 3.00
CA THR A 170 -3.72 -6.51 4.47
C THR A 170 -4.14 -5.19 5.12
N SER A 171 -5.20 -4.60 4.60
CA SER A 171 -5.74 -3.29 4.98
C SER A 171 -7.16 -3.39 5.55
N LEU A 172 -7.72 -2.27 6.00
CA LEU A 172 -9.13 -2.12 6.35
C LEU A 172 -9.64 -3.18 7.33
N ARG A 173 -8.80 -3.56 8.30
CA ARG A 173 -9.14 -4.55 9.33
C ARG A 173 -9.53 -5.92 8.76
N TYR A 174 -8.85 -6.35 7.69
CA TYR A 174 -9.17 -7.55 6.91
C TYR A 174 -9.29 -8.82 7.74
N ASP A 175 -8.53 -8.94 8.82
CA ASP A 175 -8.44 -10.08 9.73
C ASP A 175 -9.36 -9.97 10.96
N THR A 176 -10.03 -8.83 11.13
CA THR A 176 -10.87 -8.55 12.30
C THR A 176 -12.33 -8.95 12.02
N PRO A 177 -12.98 -9.75 12.85
CA PRO A 177 -14.40 -10.02 12.68
C PRO A 177 -15.26 -8.76 12.68
N THR A 178 -16.26 -8.68 11.81
CA THR A 178 -17.04 -7.46 11.52
C THR A 178 -17.55 -6.72 12.76
N GLY A 179 -18.05 -7.46 13.76
CA GLY A 179 -18.57 -6.86 14.99
C GLY A 179 -17.54 -6.22 15.92
N TYR A 180 -16.24 -6.46 15.66
CA TYR A 180 -15.14 -5.92 16.47
C TYR A 180 -14.37 -4.81 15.72
N ILE A 181 -14.81 -4.43 14.53
CA ILE A 181 -14.17 -3.34 13.80
C ILE A 181 -14.57 -2.00 14.44
N ASP A 182 -13.58 -1.36 15.02
CA ASP A 182 -13.67 0.01 15.52
C ASP A 182 -12.97 0.96 14.51
N PRO A 183 -13.71 1.86 13.87
CA PRO A 183 -13.13 2.82 12.92
C PRO A 183 -12.18 3.85 13.54
N ASP A 184 -12.31 4.09 14.84
CA ASP A 184 -11.49 5.07 15.59
C ASP A 184 -10.20 4.45 16.18
N LEU A 185 -10.06 3.13 16.12
CA LEU A 185 -8.89 2.44 16.67
C LEU A 185 -7.60 2.89 15.98
N ASN A 186 -6.58 3.21 16.79
CA ASN A 186 -5.23 3.39 16.28
C ASN A 186 -4.66 2.02 15.90
N VAL A 187 -4.51 1.79 14.61
CA VAL A 187 -4.13 0.49 14.03
C VAL A 187 -2.62 0.35 14.04
N GLU A 188 -2.14 -0.87 14.28
CA GLU A 188 -0.73 -1.23 14.14
C GLU A 188 -0.22 -0.92 12.73
N SER A 189 1.04 -0.50 12.63
CA SER A 189 1.68 -0.11 11.38
C SER A 189 3.11 -0.62 11.28
N GLN A 190 3.68 -0.55 10.11
CA GLN A 190 5.05 -0.84 9.74
C GLN A 190 5.48 0.11 8.61
N PRO A 191 6.78 0.31 8.35
CA PRO A 191 7.93 -0.32 9.01
C PRO A 191 8.60 0.58 10.06
N PHE A 192 8.18 1.86 10.15
CA PHE A 192 8.95 2.88 10.86
C PHE A 192 8.45 3.17 12.27
N ALA A 193 7.17 2.96 12.51
CA ALA A 193 6.54 3.07 13.83
C ALA A 193 5.57 1.91 14.05
N ASP A 194 5.20 1.68 15.31
CA ASP A 194 4.35 0.55 15.67
C ASP A 194 2.86 0.84 15.46
N PHE A 195 2.48 2.12 15.40
CA PHE A 195 1.10 2.57 15.16
C PHE A 195 1.03 3.65 14.08
N HIS A 196 -0.10 3.69 13.37
CA HIS A 196 -0.34 4.63 12.30
C HIS A 196 -0.33 6.10 12.74
N ASP A 197 -0.85 6.43 13.93
CA ASP A 197 -0.89 7.80 14.44
C ASP A 197 0.52 8.35 14.76
N GLU A 198 1.48 7.46 14.97
CA GLU A 198 2.90 7.81 15.11
C GLU A 198 3.57 7.87 13.73
N GLN A 199 3.28 6.88 12.88
CA GLN A 199 3.93 6.75 11.59
C GLN A 199 3.58 7.90 10.64
N ILE A 200 2.32 8.39 10.66
CA ILE A 200 1.88 9.48 9.79
C ILE A 200 2.62 10.81 10.07
N ARG A 201 3.09 11.03 11.29
CA ARG A 201 3.91 12.20 11.65
C ARG A 201 5.31 12.22 11.01
N LEU A 202 5.70 11.14 10.32
CA LEU A 202 6.94 11.06 9.55
C LEU A 202 6.80 11.70 8.16
N VAL A 203 5.58 11.98 7.70
CA VAL A 203 5.31 12.70 6.45
C VAL A 203 5.91 14.10 6.53
N LYS A 204 6.68 14.48 5.52
CA LYS A 204 7.43 15.74 5.50
C LYS A 204 6.70 16.87 4.79
N HIS A 205 5.86 16.51 3.83
CA HIS A 205 5.15 17.47 2.96
C HIS A 205 3.65 17.19 2.95
N PRO A 206 2.93 17.38 4.10
CA PRO A 206 1.49 17.16 4.19
C PRO A 206 0.72 18.10 3.23
N GLU A 207 1.24 19.28 2.95
CA GLU A 207 0.67 20.27 2.03
C GLU A 207 0.62 19.81 0.56
N ALA A 208 1.39 18.77 0.21
CA ALA A 208 1.40 18.21 -1.14
C ALA A 208 0.16 17.37 -1.47
N PHE A 209 -0.68 17.04 -0.47
CA PHE A 209 -1.84 16.17 -0.64
C PHE A 209 -3.15 16.98 -0.72
N ASP A 210 -3.83 16.85 -1.84
CA ASP A 210 -5.21 17.34 -1.99
C ASP A 210 -6.20 16.29 -1.45
N LEU A 211 -6.44 16.34 -0.14
CA LEU A 211 -7.36 15.38 0.51
C LEU A 211 -8.81 15.57 0.09
N LYS A 212 -9.18 16.72 -0.49
CA LYS A 212 -10.53 16.92 -1.07
C LYS A 212 -10.79 16.02 -2.27
N ALA A 213 -9.73 15.52 -2.91
CA ALA A 213 -9.86 14.50 -3.96
C ALA A 213 -10.49 13.18 -3.47
N LEU A 214 -10.56 12.99 -2.15
CA LEU A 214 -11.21 11.84 -1.51
C LEU A 214 -12.71 12.05 -1.23
N ASP A 215 -13.25 13.25 -1.43
CA ASP A 215 -14.67 13.51 -1.20
C ASP A 215 -15.54 12.58 -2.06
N GLY A 216 -16.36 11.76 -1.42
CA GLY A 216 -17.24 10.78 -2.07
C GLY A 216 -16.52 9.55 -2.65
N ILE A 217 -15.23 9.35 -2.35
CA ILE A 217 -14.50 8.15 -2.81
C ILE A 217 -15.09 6.87 -2.21
N GLU A 218 -15.56 6.93 -0.97
CA GLU A 218 -16.19 5.81 -0.29
C GLU A 218 -17.44 5.31 -1.05
N ASP A 219 -18.22 6.19 -1.67
CA ASP A 219 -19.39 5.79 -2.45
C ASP A 219 -18.98 5.08 -3.74
N LYS A 220 -17.95 5.57 -4.44
CA LYS A 220 -17.38 4.91 -5.61
C LYS A 220 -16.79 3.54 -5.26
N ILE A 221 -16.13 3.42 -4.10
CA ILE A 221 -15.60 2.15 -3.62
C ILE A 221 -16.72 1.16 -3.36
N MET A 222 -17.87 1.61 -2.84
CA MET A 222 -19.02 0.73 -2.60
C MET A 222 -19.63 0.16 -3.90
N GLU A 223 -19.40 0.78 -5.06
CA GLU A 223 -19.82 0.22 -6.35
C GLU A 223 -19.19 -1.16 -6.66
N ILE A 224 -18.01 -1.46 -6.08
CA ILE A 224 -17.37 -2.77 -6.21
C ILE A 224 -18.28 -3.89 -5.71
N PHE A 225 -19.09 -3.61 -4.69
CA PHE A 225 -19.97 -4.58 -4.04
C PHE A 225 -21.37 -4.69 -4.66
N GLN A 226 -21.65 -3.95 -5.73
CA GLN A 226 -22.89 -4.10 -6.52
C GLN A 226 -22.88 -5.41 -7.33
N ASP A 227 -21.71 -5.99 -7.59
CA ASP A 227 -21.59 -7.33 -8.17
C ASP A 227 -22.01 -8.38 -7.15
N GLU A 228 -23.03 -9.19 -7.47
CA GLU A 228 -23.54 -10.26 -6.60
C GLU A 228 -22.45 -11.24 -6.16
N ARG A 229 -21.43 -11.45 -7.00
CA ARG A 229 -20.28 -12.30 -6.66
C ARG A 229 -19.43 -11.67 -5.55
N ALA A 230 -19.31 -10.35 -5.53
CA ALA A 230 -18.57 -9.62 -4.51
C ALA A 230 -19.35 -9.62 -3.17
N SER A 231 -20.65 -9.31 -3.20
CA SER A 231 -21.50 -9.27 -2.02
C SER A 231 -21.72 -10.67 -1.38
N ALA A 232 -21.52 -11.75 -2.13
CA ALA A 232 -21.51 -13.11 -1.58
C ALA A 232 -20.33 -13.39 -0.62
N TYR A 233 -19.22 -12.64 -0.75
CA TYR A 233 -18.04 -12.78 0.11
C TYR A 233 -17.94 -11.69 1.17
N ILE A 234 -18.36 -10.47 0.85
CA ILE A 234 -18.33 -9.31 1.73
C ILE A 234 -19.77 -8.86 1.97
N ASP A 235 -20.35 -9.29 3.07
CA ASP A 235 -21.74 -8.96 3.42
C ASP A 235 -21.95 -7.46 3.68
N GLU A 236 -23.20 -7.02 3.67
CA GLU A 236 -23.56 -5.60 3.82
C GLU A 236 -23.01 -4.98 5.11
N LYS A 237 -23.00 -5.72 6.21
CA LYS A 237 -22.45 -5.23 7.49
C LYS A 237 -20.94 -4.97 7.38
N ARG A 238 -20.22 -5.85 6.67
CA ARG A 238 -18.80 -5.70 6.43
C ARG A 238 -18.52 -4.52 5.48
N GLN A 239 -19.32 -4.36 4.44
CA GLN A 239 -19.23 -3.21 3.51
C GLN A 239 -19.40 -1.88 4.26
N ILE A 240 -20.39 -1.78 5.14
CA ILE A 240 -20.61 -0.61 5.99
C ILE A 240 -19.36 -0.31 6.83
N LYS A 241 -18.76 -1.34 7.45
CA LYS A 241 -17.53 -1.17 8.26
C LYS A 241 -16.33 -0.72 7.43
N ILE A 242 -16.14 -1.25 6.24
CA ILE A 242 -15.09 -0.80 5.31
C ILE A 242 -15.27 0.69 5.00
N ARG A 243 -16.50 1.10 4.66
CA ARG A 243 -16.84 2.50 4.40
C ARG A 243 -16.56 3.41 5.60
N GLU A 244 -16.99 3.00 6.79
CA GLU A 244 -16.78 3.74 8.05
C GLU A 244 -15.29 3.93 8.34
N VAL A 245 -14.48 2.86 8.22
CA VAL A 245 -13.03 2.93 8.44
C VAL A 245 -12.38 3.89 7.47
N LEU A 246 -12.64 3.78 6.16
CA LEU A 246 -12.09 4.69 5.16
C LEU A 246 -12.42 6.14 5.47
N LYS A 247 -13.72 6.42 5.66
CA LYS A 247 -14.20 7.78 5.92
C LYS A 247 -13.56 8.37 7.17
N ARG A 248 -13.56 7.60 8.27
CA ARG A 248 -13.04 8.10 9.54
C ARG A 248 -11.54 8.38 9.51
N ARG A 249 -10.79 7.56 8.78
CA ARG A 249 -9.35 7.72 8.68
C ARG A 249 -8.94 8.92 7.83
N TRP A 250 -9.58 9.15 6.70
CA TRP A 250 -9.24 10.33 5.90
C TRP A 250 -9.71 11.64 6.55
N GLU A 251 -10.87 11.66 7.23
CA GLU A 251 -11.30 12.81 8.05
C GLU A 251 -10.28 13.13 9.17
N LYS A 252 -9.78 12.11 9.85
CA LYS A 252 -8.75 12.26 10.88
C LYS A 252 -7.43 12.75 10.29
N LEU A 253 -7.05 12.26 9.12
CA LEU A 253 -5.86 12.69 8.41
C LEU A 253 -5.92 14.17 8.02
N ASP A 254 -7.07 14.65 7.53
CA ASP A 254 -7.28 16.05 7.18
C ASP A 254 -7.06 16.96 8.40
N ILE A 255 -7.54 16.56 9.57
CA ILE A 255 -7.30 17.28 10.82
C ILE A 255 -5.80 17.29 11.17
N ILE A 256 -5.11 16.15 11.07
CA ILE A 256 -3.68 16.04 11.37
C ILE A 256 -2.87 16.96 10.45
N PHE A 257 -3.07 16.87 9.16
CA PHE A 257 -2.31 17.64 8.17
C PHE A 257 -2.60 19.15 8.28
N THR A 258 -3.86 19.52 8.52
CA THR A 258 -4.23 20.92 8.73
C THR A 258 -3.58 21.50 10.00
N HIS A 259 -3.56 20.74 11.09
CA HIS A 259 -2.94 21.18 12.35
C HIS A 259 -1.41 21.35 12.20
N ASP A 260 -0.72 20.40 11.56
CA ASP A 260 0.73 20.45 11.37
C ASP A 260 1.13 21.63 10.49
N MET A 261 0.37 21.92 9.42
CA MET A 261 0.55 23.13 8.60
C MET A 261 0.40 24.43 9.39
N TYR A 262 -0.53 24.47 10.36
CA TYR A 262 -0.72 25.65 11.23
C TYR A 262 0.45 25.87 12.22
N MET A 263 1.06 24.78 12.69
CA MET A 263 2.18 24.87 13.63
C MET A 263 3.47 25.31 12.93
N GLU A 264 3.77 24.79 11.75
CA GLU A 264 4.93 25.21 10.94
C GLU A 264 4.86 26.69 10.55
N ASN A 265 3.67 27.21 10.20
CA ASN A 265 3.50 28.63 9.86
C ASN A 265 3.66 29.58 11.07
N LYS A 266 3.58 29.09 12.31
CA LYS A 266 3.81 29.89 13.53
C LYS A 266 5.26 29.95 13.95
N GLU A 267 6.11 29.06 13.47
CA GLU A 267 7.54 29.03 13.80
C GLU A 267 8.40 29.90 12.89
N VAL A 268 7.83 30.55 11.86
CA VAL A 268 8.51 31.57 11.08
C VAL A 268 8.28 32.93 11.72
N PRO A 269 9.23 33.50 12.49
CA PRO A 269 9.11 34.87 12.99
C PRO A 269 9.13 35.83 11.79
N GLU A 270 8.16 36.73 11.71
CA GLU A 270 8.28 37.92 10.85
C GLU A 270 9.59 38.64 11.21
N ILE A 271 10.60 38.49 10.37
CA ILE A 271 11.75 39.38 10.42
C ILE A 271 11.27 40.71 9.87
N SER A 272 10.76 41.57 10.75
CA SER A 272 10.53 42.98 10.44
C SER A 272 11.88 43.65 10.14
N MET A 273 12.04 44.07 8.88
CA MET A 273 13.12 44.99 8.51
C MET A 273 12.91 46.39 9.09
#